data_f485cda4f737a90fba323f0ca70008ff
#
_entry.id   f485cda4f737a90fba323f0ca70008ff
#
_cell.length_a   1.000
_cell.length_b   1.000
_cell.length_c   1.000
_cell.angle_alpha   90.00
_cell.angle_beta   90.00
_cell.angle_gamma   90.00
#
_symmetry.space_group_name_H-M   'P 1'
#
loop_
_entity.id
_entity.type
_entity.pdbx_description
1 polymer ?
#
loop_
_entity_poly.entity_id
_entity_poly.type
_entity_poly.pdbx_seq_one_letter_code
_entity_poly.pdbx_strand_id
1 'polypeptide(L)'
;MPSQAQVLSLDSCVAMAMKSNKQIEAARHLVEQYRHTKQSLYANYFPNISLQATDAYSNLSGTSVMDIATPIGAFAAQQVQSLIPTYVDDAMRQTIANNLSYGLIPLNPEINFKLKNIFSGGVTLEQPLFMGGKIVTSNRMGKIGIQMAQKAEQLSREEVVVQVHEAYQLLVKAKELNVVALQYDSLLKQIARDVQSAKRHGMASRNDELKVVVKQNDAELKIRQAENGIRLARMNLCQLVGLPLDSPVDTRDNEDLNTPLLIDRDAQATNRTEYQLLELKTRLAEQKVKLERSEYLPQLGLVLNAGVIDGMEMLGNKLFNHKVNFTVGAQLKIPLFHGLETRHKVAAAKEELAQSQLMKEDLAGKLNLDLQQQANLVDEAQLEVSLRQRNLEQCEENLRISRKAYSVGMEKLSDLLTAQLLWQQAYAELVESRYQLKVKMMKWKKAAGLI
;
A
#
# COMPACT_ATOMS: atom_id res chain seq x y z
N MET A 1 20.68 -6.56 36.01
CA MET A 1 20.94 -7.97 35.60
C MET A 1 21.15 -7.97 34.12
N PRO A 2 22.16 -8.60 33.53
CA PRO A 2 22.27 -8.71 32.09
C PRO A 2 21.06 -9.54 31.63
N SER A 3 20.18 -8.91 30.85
CA SER A 3 19.07 -9.58 30.20
C SER A 3 19.65 -10.67 29.32
N GLN A 4 19.33 -11.94 29.59
CA GLN A 4 19.70 -13.05 28.72
C GLN A 4 19.19 -12.75 27.31
N ALA A 5 20.06 -12.88 26.32
CA ALA A 5 19.70 -12.69 24.92
C ALA A 5 18.59 -13.69 24.57
N GLN A 6 17.46 -13.19 24.09
CA GLN A 6 16.37 -14.03 23.65
C GLN A 6 16.73 -14.63 22.29
N VAL A 7 16.98 -15.96 22.25
CA VAL A 7 17.25 -16.67 21.01
C VAL A 7 15.94 -16.92 20.28
N LEU A 8 15.79 -16.28 19.10
CA LEU A 8 14.60 -16.39 18.26
C LEU A 8 14.86 -17.32 17.07
N SER A 9 13.86 -18.12 16.72
CA SER A 9 13.82 -18.82 15.45
C SER A 9 13.26 -17.90 14.35
N LEU A 10 13.53 -18.20 13.09
CA LEU A 10 12.98 -17.47 11.96
C LEU A 10 11.44 -17.41 12.01
N ASP A 11 10.79 -18.55 12.26
CA ASP A 11 9.31 -18.63 12.36
C ASP A 11 8.77 -17.75 13.48
N SER A 12 9.48 -17.71 14.63
CA SER A 12 9.10 -16.80 15.73
C SER A 12 9.20 -15.34 15.32
N CYS A 13 10.25 -14.96 14.59
CA CYS A 13 10.42 -13.60 14.07
C CYS A 13 9.31 -13.23 13.09
N VAL A 14 8.97 -14.13 12.16
CA VAL A 14 7.85 -13.95 11.23
C VAL A 14 6.53 -13.80 11.99
N ALA A 15 6.24 -14.67 12.96
CA ALA A 15 5.02 -14.60 13.76
C ALA A 15 4.90 -13.29 14.55
N MET A 16 6.01 -12.78 15.11
CA MET A 16 6.05 -11.48 15.79
C MET A 16 5.80 -10.33 14.82
N ALA A 17 6.47 -10.32 13.68
CA ALA A 17 6.30 -9.29 12.65
C ALA A 17 4.86 -9.24 12.14
N MET A 18 4.20 -10.39 11.92
CA MET A 18 2.80 -10.46 11.51
C MET A 18 1.83 -9.78 12.49
N LYS A 19 2.21 -9.69 13.78
CA LYS A 19 1.38 -9.06 14.82
C LYS A 19 1.67 -7.58 15.01
N SER A 20 2.94 -7.18 14.93
CA SER A 20 3.43 -5.88 15.40
C SER A 20 3.99 -4.98 14.30
N ASN A 21 4.16 -5.47 13.07
CA ASN A 21 4.73 -4.68 12.00
C ASN A 21 3.78 -3.57 11.55
N LYS A 22 4.29 -2.33 11.52
CA LYS A 22 3.50 -1.13 11.19
C LYS A 22 3.02 -1.08 9.74
N GLN A 23 3.73 -1.71 8.82
CA GLN A 23 3.31 -1.81 7.43
C GLN A 23 2.05 -2.68 7.28
N ILE A 24 1.99 -3.80 8.01
CA ILE A 24 0.80 -4.68 8.03
C ILE A 24 -0.36 -3.98 8.73
N GLU A 25 -0.09 -3.28 9.84
CA GLU A 25 -1.12 -2.50 10.56
C GLU A 25 -1.73 -1.42 9.64
N ALA A 26 -0.90 -0.67 8.91
CA ALA A 26 -1.35 0.32 7.93
C ALA A 26 -2.19 -0.33 6.82
N ALA A 27 -1.80 -1.50 6.31
CA ALA A 27 -2.57 -2.23 5.31
C ALA A 27 -3.94 -2.72 5.84
N ARG A 28 -4.04 -3.11 7.13
CA ARG A 28 -5.32 -3.42 7.78
C ARG A 28 -6.24 -2.20 7.86
N HIS A 29 -5.69 -1.04 8.22
CA HIS A 29 -6.46 0.21 8.21
C HIS A 29 -6.97 0.57 6.82
N LEU A 30 -6.22 0.26 5.76
CA LEU A 30 -6.69 0.42 4.38
C LEU A 30 -7.93 -0.48 4.11
N VAL A 31 -7.94 -1.73 4.57
CA VAL A 31 -9.10 -2.61 4.45
C VAL A 31 -10.32 -2.03 5.17
N GLU A 32 -10.14 -1.52 6.39
CA GLU A 32 -11.24 -0.88 7.15
C GLU A 32 -11.73 0.39 6.47
N GLN A 33 -10.83 1.20 5.89
CA GLN A 33 -11.21 2.36 5.08
C GLN A 33 -12.13 1.97 3.93
N TYR A 34 -11.80 0.91 3.18
CA TYR A 34 -12.64 0.44 2.09
C TYR A 34 -13.97 -0.18 2.59
N ARG A 35 -13.99 -0.78 3.78
CA ARG A 35 -15.24 -1.23 4.43
C ARG A 35 -16.16 -0.06 4.72
N HIS A 36 -15.65 1.02 5.33
CA HIS A 36 -16.43 2.23 5.57
C HIS A 36 -16.86 2.92 4.28
N THR A 37 -16.00 2.95 3.26
CA THR A 37 -16.37 3.47 1.93
C THR A 37 -17.53 2.65 1.34
N LYS A 38 -17.49 1.32 1.43
CA LYS A 38 -18.61 0.46 0.97
C LYS A 38 -19.89 0.71 1.78
N GLN A 39 -19.79 0.92 3.08
CA GLN A 39 -20.94 1.27 3.92
C GLN A 39 -21.53 2.63 3.52
N SER A 40 -20.70 3.62 3.22
CA SER A 40 -21.13 4.91 2.69
C SER A 40 -21.86 4.77 1.35
N LEU A 41 -21.36 3.91 0.44
CA LEU A 41 -22.06 3.61 -0.82
C LEU A 41 -23.39 2.88 -0.59
N TYR A 42 -23.46 2.04 0.44
CA TYR A 42 -24.70 1.35 0.82
C TYR A 42 -25.72 2.30 1.42
N ALA A 43 -25.29 3.39 2.07
CA ALA A 43 -26.19 4.41 2.61
C ALA A 43 -27.06 5.07 1.51
N ASN A 44 -26.63 5.06 0.24
CA ASN A 44 -27.41 5.54 -0.87
C ASN A 44 -28.71 4.74 -1.14
N TYR A 45 -28.91 3.61 -0.49
CA TYR A 45 -30.21 2.90 -0.50
C TYR A 45 -31.23 3.48 0.47
N PHE A 46 -30.80 4.26 1.46
CA PHE A 46 -31.66 4.84 2.49
C PHE A 46 -32.03 6.25 2.17
N PRO A 47 -33.11 6.78 2.77
CA PRO A 47 -33.49 8.16 2.61
C PRO A 47 -32.45 9.10 3.20
N ASN A 48 -32.23 10.21 2.50
CA ASN A 48 -31.49 11.34 3.02
C ASN A 48 -32.46 12.31 3.69
N ILE A 49 -32.21 12.66 4.94
CA ILE A 49 -33.02 13.62 5.71
C ILE A 49 -32.15 14.84 5.97
N SER A 50 -32.58 16.01 5.48
CA SER A 50 -31.90 17.27 5.70
C SER A 50 -32.84 18.30 6.31
N LEU A 51 -32.33 19.13 7.21
CA LEU A 51 -32.96 20.33 7.71
C LEU A 51 -32.32 21.54 7.04
N GLN A 52 -33.12 22.37 6.41
CA GLN A 52 -32.68 23.61 5.82
C GLN A 52 -33.47 24.76 6.41
N ALA A 53 -32.80 25.87 6.71
CA ALA A 53 -33.39 27.11 7.12
C ALA A 53 -32.72 28.24 6.35
N THR A 54 -33.51 29.09 5.75
CA THR A 54 -33.03 30.25 5.01
C THR A 54 -33.79 31.49 5.52
N ASP A 55 -33.06 32.51 5.91
CA ASP A 55 -33.59 33.83 6.23
C ASP A 55 -33.00 34.82 5.24
N ALA A 56 -33.88 35.52 4.50
CA ALA A 56 -33.47 36.45 3.49
C ALA A 56 -34.24 37.79 3.66
N TYR A 57 -33.50 38.89 3.80
CA TYR A 57 -34.10 40.21 3.80
C TYR A 57 -34.31 40.67 2.35
N SER A 58 -35.54 41.05 2.05
CA SER A 58 -35.87 41.71 0.77
C SER A 58 -36.66 42.98 1.04
N ASN A 59 -36.38 44.06 0.32
CA ASN A 59 -37.15 45.28 0.31
C ASN A 59 -38.04 45.38 -0.95
N LEU A 60 -38.29 44.24 -1.60
CA LEU A 60 -39.09 44.18 -2.82
C LEU A 60 -40.58 44.44 -2.48
N SER A 61 -41.11 45.55 -2.94
CA SER A 61 -42.53 45.91 -2.87
C SER A 61 -42.97 46.47 -4.21
N GLY A 62 -44.14 46.11 -4.68
CA GLY A 62 -44.67 46.63 -5.93
C GLY A 62 -46.18 46.54 -5.99
N THR A 63 -46.77 47.46 -6.74
CA THR A 63 -48.14 47.36 -7.25
C THR A 63 -48.02 46.96 -8.70
N SER A 64 -48.59 45.85 -9.08
CA SER A 64 -48.63 45.41 -10.46
C SER A 64 -50.08 45.20 -10.86
N VAL A 65 -50.48 45.79 -11.95
CA VAL A 65 -51.59 45.29 -12.74
C VAL A 65 -51.08 44.06 -13.44
N MET A 66 -51.46 42.93 -12.96
CA MET A 66 -50.73 41.71 -13.25
C MET A 66 -51.02 41.18 -14.64
N ASP A 67 -50.02 41.24 -15.47
CA ASP A 67 -49.70 40.06 -16.27
C ASP A 67 -48.79 39.14 -15.38
N ILE A 68 -49.37 38.17 -14.70
CA ILE A 68 -48.73 37.36 -13.62
C ILE A 68 -47.51 36.55 -14.12
N ALA A 69 -47.30 36.52 -15.43
CA ALA A 69 -46.36 35.62 -16.04
C ALA A 69 -44.87 35.98 -15.87
N THR A 70 -44.46 37.21 -15.57
CA THR A 70 -43.04 37.51 -15.76
C THR A 70 -42.21 38.00 -14.57
N PRO A 71 -42.62 38.89 -13.64
CA PRO A 71 -41.67 39.26 -12.55
C PRO A 71 -41.77 38.43 -11.28
N ILE A 72 -43.00 38.06 -10.86
CA ILE A 72 -43.16 37.23 -9.63
C ILE A 72 -42.85 35.77 -9.92
N GLY A 73 -43.22 35.27 -11.10
CA GLY A 73 -42.89 33.97 -11.56
C GLY A 73 -41.36 33.74 -11.64
N ALA A 74 -40.62 34.68 -12.20
CA ALA A 74 -39.19 34.61 -12.30
C ALA A 74 -38.48 34.72 -10.93
N PHE A 75 -38.96 35.60 -10.03
CA PHE A 75 -38.41 35.73 -8.68
C PHE A 75 -38.77 34.53 -7.78
N ALA A 76 -40.05 34.10 -7.80
CA ALA A 76 -40.49 32.90 -7.09
C ALA A 76 -39.79 31.65 -7.65
N ALA A 77 -39.62 31.54 -8.97
CA ALA A 77 -38.87 30.50 -9.62
C ALA A 77 -37.40 30.47 -9.17
N GLN A 78 -36.76 31.62 -9.05
CA GLN A 78 -35.37 31.74 -8.61
C GLN A 78 -35.23 31.45 -7.12
N GLN A 79 -36.16 31.83 -6.27
CA GLN A 79 -36.15 31.49 -4.84
C GLN A 79 -36.53 30.04 -4.60
N VAL A 80 -37.52 29.49 -5.30
CA VAL A 80 -37.85 28.07 -5.26
C VAL A 80 -36.67 27.22 -5.81
N GLN A 81 -35.97 27.72 -6.82
CA GLN A 81 -34.78 27.08 -7.37
C GLN A 81 -33.65 26.99 -6.33
N SER A 82 -33.50 27.97 -5.43
CA SER A 82 -32.56 27.92 -4.31
C SER A 82 -32.98 27.03 -3.16
N LEU A 83 -34.28 26.74 -3.03
CA LEU A 83 -34.85 25.87 -2.01
C LEU A 83 -34.94 24.41 -2.46
N ILE A 84 -34.80 24.17 -3.77
CA ILE A 84 -34.75 22.79 -4.28
C ILE A 84 -33.36 22.23 -4.05
N PRO A 85 -33.21 21.08 -3.38
CA PRO A 85 -31.92 20.52 -3.08
C PRO A 85 -31.02 20.32 -4.30
N THR A 86 -29.71 20.43 -4.10
CA THR A 86 -28.69 20.44 -5.17
C THR A 86 -28.59 19.17 -6.00
N TYR A 87 -29.14 18.03 -5.52
CA TYR A 87 -29.20 16.78 -6.27
C TYR A 87 -30.39 16.71 -7.26
N VAL A 88 -31.34 17.64 -7.17
CA VAL A 88 -32.40 17.80 -8.17
C VAL A 88 -31.82 18.54 -9.37
N ASP A 89 -31.90 17.91 -10.52
CA ASP A 89 -31.40 18.43 -11.79
C ASP A 89 -31.97 19.83 -12.11
N ASP A 90 -31.16 20.70 -12.74
CA ASP A 90 -31.53 22.08 -13.07
C ASP A 90 -32.78 22.16 -13.95
N ALA A 91 -32.98 21.22 -14.86
CA ALA A 91 -34.20 21.17 -15.70
C ALA A 91 -35.45 20.93 -14.88
N MET A 92 -35.37 20.16 -13.81
CA MET A 92 -36.49 19.90 -12.93
C MET A 92 -36.69 20.99 -11.89
N ARG A 93 -35.63 21.61 -11.40
CA ARG A 93 -35.72 22.84 -10.61
C ARG A 93 -36.51 23.88 -11.40
N GLN A 94 -36.21 24.05 -12.68
CA GLN A 94 -36.88 24.97 -13.57
C GLN A 94 -38.34 24.54 -13.86
N THR A 95 -38.60 23.25 -13.99
CA THR A 95 -39.96 22.71 -14.21
C THR A 95 -40.83 22.85 -12.97
N ILE A 96 -40.32 22.56 -11.77
CA ILE A 96 -41.03 22.78 -10.50
C ILE A 96 -41.27 24.27 -10.28
N ALA A 97 -40.28 25.10 -10.52
CA ALA A 97 -40.40 26.54 -10.42
C ALA A 97 -41.44 27.12 -11.41
N ASN A 98 -41.47 26.62 -12.63
CA ASN A 98 -42.45 27.01 -13.65
C ASN A 98 -43.86 26.52 -13.30
N ASN A 99 -44.03 25.25 -12.87
CA ASN A 99 -45.33 24.71 -12.51
C ASN A 99 -45.94 25.36 -11.27
N LEU A 100 -45.14 25.77 -10.29
CA LEU A 100 -45.54 26.62 -9.18
C LEU A 100 -45.96 28.00 -9.63
N SER A 101 -45.39 28.52 -10.72
CA SER A 101 -45.73 29.81 -11.31
C SER A 101 -47.03 29.77 -12.11
N TYR A 102 -47.38 28.63 -12.74
CA TYR A 102 -48.62 28.47 -13.55
C TYR A 102 -49.82 28.12 -12.71
N GLY A 103 -49.66 27.76 -11.45
CA GLY A 103 -50.79 27.39 -10.56
C GLY A 103 -51.56 28.59 -9.96
N LEU A 104 -51.18 29.83 -10.30
CA LEU A 104 -51.85 31.03 -9.81
C LEU A 104 -52.82 31.55 -10.86
N ILE A 105 -54.09 31.59 -10.53
CA ILE A 105 -55.27 31.95 -11.33
C ILE A 105 -55.12 33.33 -12.00
N PRO A 106 -55.51 33.51 -13.28
CA PRO A 106 -55.50 34.80 -13.95
C PRO A 106 -56.70 35.65 -13.50
N LEU A 107 -56.54 36.40 -12.46
CA LEU A 107 -57.40 37.54 -12.14
C LEU A 107 -56.58 38.79 -12.39
N ASN A 108 -57.16 39.81 -13.06
CA ASN A 108 -56.59 41.11 -13.26
C ASN A 108 -56.89 42.06 -12.07
N PRO A 109 -56.43 41.82 -10.86
CA PRO A 109 -56.45 42.79 -9.78
C PRO A 109 -55.14 43.48 -9.66
N GLU A 110 -55.13 44.72 -9.23
CA GLU A 110 -53.97 45.41 -8.68
C GLU A 110 -53.52 44.61 -7.46
N ILE A 111 -52.49 43.84 -7.62
CA ILE A 111 -51.92 43.05 -6.53
C ILE A 111 -50.77 43.83 -5.93
N ASN A 112 -50.94 44.30 -4.72
CA ASN A 112 -49.88 44.81 -3.89
C ASN A 112 -49.17 43.59 -3.23
N PHE A 113 -47.91 43.42 -3.53
CA PHE A 113 -47.09 42.44 -2.87
C PHE A 113 -45.96 43.14 -2.11
N LYS A 114 -45.60 42.59 -0.97
CA LYS A 114 -44.48 43.03 -0.15
C LYS A 114 -43.71 41.82 0.35
N LEU A 115 -42.47 41.76 -0.03
CA LEU A 115 -41.52 40.76 0.46
C LEU A 115 -40.64 41.41 1.50
N LYS A 116 -40.77 41.01 2.76
CA LYS A 116 -40.03 41.54 3.88
C LYS A 116 -39.61 40.39 4.75
N ASN A 117 -38.32 40.22 5.00
CA ASN A 117 -37.79 39.12 5.82
C ASN A 117 -38.44 37.77 5.49
N ILE A 118 -38.01 37.16 4.39
CA ILE A 118 -38.52 35.83 3.99
C ILE A 118 -37.79 34.79 4.81
N PHE A 119 -38.51 34.18 5.72
CA PHE A 119 -38.02 32.99 6.46
C PHE A 119 -38.61 31.74 5.83
N SER A 120 -37.76 30.78 5.50
CA SER A 120 -38.19 29.43 5.13
C SER A 120 -37.36 28.42 5.93
N GLY A 121 -38.02 27.47 6.56
CA GLY A 121 -37.35 26.39 7.29
C GLY A 121 -38.15 25.13 7.12
N GLY A 122 -37.43 24.02 6.89
CA GLY A 122 -38.11 22.73 6.68
C GLY A 122 -37.19 21.53 6.67
N VAL A 123 -37.79 20.37 6.85
CA VAL A 123 -37.17 19.07 6.73
C VAL A 123 -37.50 18.50 5.36
N THR A 124 -36.47 18.09 4.64
CA THR A 124 -36.58 17.39 3.36
C THR A 124 -36.13 15.95 3.54
N LEU A 125 -36.94 15.00 3.10
CA LEU A 125 -36.61 13.59 2.99
C LEU A 125 -36.60 13.20 1.51
N GLU A 126 -35.48 12.62 1.10
CA GLU A 126 -35.22 12.20 -0.27
C GLU A 126 -34.90 10.73 -0.33
N GLN A 127 -35.68 9.96 -1.07
CA GLN A 127 -35.47 8.53 -1.22
C GLN A 127 -35.29 8.17 -2.69
N PRO A 128 -34.07 7.78 -3.12
CA PRO A 128 -33.90 7.21 -4.44
C PRO A 128 -34.57 5.82 -4.50
N LEU A 129 -35.49 5.63 -5.44
CA LEU A 129 -36.15 4.36 -5.69
C LEU A 129 -35.44 3.57 -6.80
N PHE A 130 -35.08 4.25 -7.87
CA PHE A 130 -34.35 3.66 -8.99
C PHE A 130 -33.42 4.69 -9.63
N MET A 131 -32.13 4.37 -9.73
CA MET A 131 -31.09 5.26 -10.25
C MET A 131 -30.39 4.62 -11.45
N GLY A 132 -31.14 3.97 -12.35
CA GLY A 132 -30.55 3.30 -13.52
C GLY A 132 -29.54 2.18 -13.18
N GLY A 133 -29.59 1.63 -11.97
CA GLY A 133 -28.61 0.65 -11.49
C GLY A 133 -27.31 1.24 -10.92
N LYS A 134 -27.19 2.57 -10.86
CA LYS A 134 -26.00 3.28 -10.34
C LYS A 134 -25.64 2.85 -8.92
N ILE A 135 -26.64 2.81 -8.00
CA ILE A 135 -26.42 2.43 -6.60
C ILE A 135 -25.93 0.98 -6.49
N VAL A 136 -26.55 0.06 -7.24
CA VAL A 136 -26.17 -1.37 -7.26
C VAL A 136 -24.75 -1.54 -7.77
N THR A 137 -24.42 -0.87 -8.86
CA THR A 137 -23.08 -0.94 -9.47
C THR A 137 -22.01 -0.33 -8.57
N SER A 138 -22.28 0.84 -7.96
CA SER A 138 -21.36 1.46 -6.98
C SER A 138 -21.13 0.55 -5.77
N ASN A 139 -22.15 -0.13 -5.26
CA ASN A 139 -22.00 -1.11 -4.17
C ASN A 139 -21.17 -2.33 -4.60
N ARG A 140 -21.30 -2.80 -5.85
CA ARG A 140 -20.43 -3.87 -6.40
C ARG A 140 -18.96 -3.39 -6.51
N MET A 141 -18.75 -2.16 -6.98
CA MET A 141 -17.43 -1.55 -7.01
C MET A 141 -16.83 -1.44 -5.61
N GLY A 142 -17.62 -1.01 -4.61
CA GLY A 142 -17.19 -0.98 -3.21
C GLY A 142 -16.79 -2.36 -2.67
N LYS A 143 -17.52 -3.43 -3.05
CA LYS A 143 -17.14 -4.81 -2.70
C LYS A 143 -15.81 -5.22 -3.33
N ILE A 144 -15.60 -4.90 -4.62
CA ILE A 144 -14.33 -5.16 -5.30
C ILE A 144 -13.19 -4.36 -4.64
N GLY A 145 -13.46 -3.10 -4.24
CA GLY A 145 -12.50 -2.27 -3.51
C GLY A 145 -12.03 -2.92 -2.20
N ILE A 146 -12.93 -3.53 -1.42
CA ILE A 146 -12.56 -4.31 -0.22
C ILE A 146 -11.66 -5.49 -0.59
N GLN A 147 -12.00 -6.25 -1.64
CA GLN A 147 -11.20 -7.39 -2.09
C GLN A 147 -9.79 -6.94 -2.55
N MET A 148 -9.70 -5.80 -3.24
CA MET A 148 -8.41 -5.22 -3.64
C MET A 148 -7.58 -4.80 -2.41
N ALA A 149 -8.19 -4.17 -1.41
CA ALA A 149 -7.51 -3.81 -0.17
C ALA A 149 -7.03 -5.04 0.62
N GLN A 150 -7.82 -6.12 0.64
CA GLN A 150 -7.40 -7.40 1.24
C GLN A 150 -6.22 -8.03 0.50
N LYS A 151 -6.20 -7.96 -0.83
CA LYS A 151 -5.03 -8.42 -1.61
C LYS A 151 -3.80 -7.53 -1.42
N ALA A 152 -3.98 -6.22 -1.25
CA ALA A 152 -2.89 -5.31 -0.88
C ALA A 152 -2.34 -5.60 0.53
N GLU A 153 -3.22 -5.95 1.50
CA GLU A 153 -2.78 -6.43 2.82
C GLU A 153 -1.99 -7.74 2.71
N GLN A 154 -2.45 -8.69 1.88
CA GLN A 154 -1.72 -9.94 1.62
C GLN A 154 -0.33 -9.67 1.04
N LEU A 155 -0.21 -8.78 0.04
CA LEU A 155 1.09 -8.36 -0.52
C LEU A 155 2.01 -7.76 0.55
N SER A 156 1.46 -6.91 1.43
CA SER A 156 2.23 -6.34 2.53
C SER A 156 2.74 -7.41 3.50
N ARG A 157 1.96 -8.46 3.76
CA ARG A 157 2.37 -9.60 4.59
C ARG A 157 3.50 -10.39 3.92
N GLU A 158 3.34 -10.73 2.64
CA GLU A 158 4.37 -11.43 1.84
C GLU A 158 5.68 -10.64 1.82
N GLU A 159 5.61 -9.32 1.65
CA GLU A 159 6.78 -8.45 1.67
C GLU A 159 7.48 -8.44 3.04
N VAL A 160 6.71 -8.33 4.12
CA VAL A 160 7.25 -8.38 5.50
C VAL A 160 7.89 -9.74 5.78
N VAL A 161 7.34 -10.86 5.29
CA VAL A 161 7.97 -12.19 5.43
C VAL A 161 9.34 -12.19 4.77
N VAL A 162 9.45 -11.67 3.54
CA VAL A 162 10.74 -11.58 2.83
C VAL A 162 11.73 -10.69 3.60
N GLN A 163 11.30 -9.51 4.04
CA GLN A 163 12.15 -8.57 4.79
C GLN A 163 12.66 -9.17 6.11
N VAL A 164 11.79 -9.86 6.85
CA VAL A 164 12.17 -10.54 8.10
C VAL A 164 13.18 -11.65 7.83
N HIS A 165 12.95 -12.44 6.77
CA HIS A 165 13.87 -13.48 6.37
C HIS A 165 15.24 -12.90 5.99
N GLU A 166 15.28 -11.85 5.17
CA GLU A 166 16.53 -11.18 4.80
C GLU A 166 17.26 -10.60 6.01
N ALA A 167 16.55 -9.94 6.93
CA ALA A 167 17.13 -9.36 8.15
C ALA A 167 17.65 -10.42 9.11
N TYR A 168 16.93 -11.54 9.24
CA TYR A 168 17.37 -12.69 10.05
C TYR A 168 18.67 -13.28 9.49
N GLN A 169 18.70 -13.58 8.20
CA GLN A 169 19.88 -14.13 7.53
C GLN A 169 21.06 -13.14 7.52
N LEU A 170 20.79 -11.84 7.48
CA LEU A 170 21.81 -10.79 7.59
C LEU A 170 22.47 -10.81 8.99
N LEU A 171 21.69 -11.05 10.06
CA LEU A 171 22.23 -11.16 11.40
C LEU A 171 23.09 -12.44 11.55
N VAL A 172 22.63 -13.57 10.99
CA VAL A 172 23.42 -14.82 10.95
C VAL A 172 24.74 -14.61 10.22
N LYS A 173 24.71 -14.02 9.02
CA LYS A 173 25.91 -13.65 8.24
C LYS A 173 26.86 -12.76 9.02
N ALA A 174 26.34 -11.71 9.68
CA ALA A 174 27.19 -10.78 10.45
C ALA A 174 27.90 -11.50 11.60
N LYS A 175 27.25 -12.46 12.28
CA LYS A 175 27.84 -13.29 13.33
C LYS A 175 28.95 -14.19 12.77
N GLU A 176 28.70 -14.86 11.64
CA GLU A 176 29.70 -15.72 11.00
C GLU A 176 30.91 -14.89 10.55
N LEU A 177 30.71 -13.70 9.95
CA LEU A 177 31.83 -12.81 9.56
C LEU A 177 32.65 -12.35 10.78
N ASN A 178 32.01 -12.17 11.94
CA ASN A 178 32.73 -11.85 13.18
C ASN A 178 33.59 -13.03 13.63
N VAL A 179 33.08 -14.26 13.51
CA VAL A 179 33.87 -15.48 13.80
C VAL A 179 35.10 -15.55 12.89
N VAL A 180 34.94 -15.29 11.57
CA VAL A 180 36.06 -15.24 10.61
C VAL A 180 37.10 -14.18 11.02
N ALA A 181 36.66 -12.95 11.41
CA ALA A 181 37.53 -11.88 11.83
C ALA A 181 38.33 -12.24 13.10
N LEU A 182 37.68 -12.86 14.08
CA LEU A 182 38.33 -13.33 15.31
C LEU A 182 39.35 -14.44 15.05
N GLN A 183 39.02 -15.38 14.16
CA GLN A 183 39.96 -16.44 13.76
C GLN A 183 41.18 -15.87 13.03
N TYR A 184 40.95 -14.91 12.13
CA TYR A 184 42.01 -14.18 11.43
C TYR A 184 42.97 -13.46 12.39
N ASP A 185 42.43 -12.73 13.37
CA ASP A 185 43.22 -12.08 14.42
C ASP A 185 44.04 -13.09 15.27
N SER A 186 43.40 -14.21 15.66
CA SER A 186 44.07 -15.27 16.41
C SER A 186 45.26 -15.86 15.68
N LEU A 187 45.13 -16.11 14.36
CA LEU A 187 46.20 -16.57 13.51
C LEU A 187 47.33 -15.53 13.40
N LEU A 188 47.00 -14.24 13.23
CA LEU A 188 47.99 -13.17 13.19
C LEU A 188 48.74 -13.00 14.50
N LYS A 189 48.05 -13.13 15.63
CA LYS A 189 48.69 -13.14 16.96
C LYS A 189 49.69 -14.28 17.13
N GLN A 190 49.39 -15.46 16.53
CA GLN A 190 50.34 -16.56 16.53
C GLN A 190 51.56 -16.28 15.64
N ILE A 191 51.33 -15.82 14.40
CA ILE A 191 52.44 -15.42 13.50
C ILE A 191 53.32 -14.32 14.13
N ALA A 192 52.72 -13.35 14.83
CA ALA A 192 53.47 -12.33 15.54
C ALA A 192 54.44 -12.93 16.58
N ARG A 193 53.96 -13.90 17.35
CA ARG A 193 54.81 -14.63 18.33
C ARG A 193 55.93 -15.38 17.65
N ASP A 194 55.66 -16.06 16.54
CA ASP A 194 56.63 -16.82 15.76
C ASP A 194 57.71 -15.92 15.18
N VAL A 195 57.28 -14.78 14.56
CA VAL A 195 58.22 -13.77 14.02
C VAL A 195 59.08 -13.11 15.12
N GLN A 196 58.45 -12.81 16.29
CA GLN A 196 59.23 -12.27 17.42
C GLN A 196 60.26 -13.27 17.96
N SER A 197 59.92 -14.55 18.01
CA SER A 197 60.88 -15.61 18.35
C SER A 197 62.00 -15.75 17.32
N ALA A 198 61.65 -15.78 16.02
CA ALA A 198 62.64 -15.85 14.94
C ALA A 198 63.59 -14.63 14.94
N LYS A 199 63.07 -13.43 15.23
CA LYS A 199 63.88 -12.21 15.37
C LYS A 199 64.91 -12.31 16.52
N ARG A 200 64.50 -12.86 17.66
CA ARG A 200 65.47 -13.06 18.79
C ARG A 200 66.62 -13.98 18.43
N HIS A 201 66.41 -14.91 17.49
CA HIS A 201 67.41 -15.82 16.98
C HIS A 201 68.12 -15.32 15.72
N GLY A 202 67.88 -14.03 15.29
CA GLY A 202 68.46 -13.47 14.10
C GLY A 202 67.93 -13.94 12.76
N MET A 203 66.84 -14.71 12.75
CA MET A 203 66.21 -15.33 11.56
C MET A 203 65.09 -14.47 10.93
N ALA A 204 64.62 -13.41 11.58
CA ALA A 204 63.61 -12.47 11.05
C ALA A 204 64.06 -11.03 11.21
N SER A 205 63.69 -10.18 10.26
CA SER A 205 64.02 -8.76 10.22
C SER A 205 63.05 -7.91 11.05
N ARG A 206 63.44 -6.66 11.38
CA ARG A 206 62.52 -5.66 11.95
C ARG A 206 61.35 -5.35 10.99
N ASN A 207 61.61 -5.40 9.68
CA ASN A 207 60.59 -5.18 8.64
C ASN A 207 59.49 -6.26 8.69
N ASP A 208 59.88 -7.50 8.93
CA ASP A 208 58.92 -8.62 9.05
C ASP A 208 58.01 -8.45 10.27
N GLU A 209 58.55 -8.00 11.39
CA GLU A 209 57.78 -7.65 12.58
C GLU A 209 56.74 -6.54 12.25
N LEU A 210 57.17 -5.46 11.57
CA LEU A 210 56.30 -4.35 11.19
C LEU A 210 55.20 -4.77 10.21
N LYS A 211 55.48 -5.67 9.25
CA LYS A 211 54.45 -6.24 8.36
C LYS A 211 53.33 -6.92 9.13
N VAL A 212 53.65 -7.71 10.17
CA VAL A 212 52.67 -8.38 10.99
C VAL A 212 51.86 -7.40 11.82
N VAL A 213 52.51 -6.37 12.40
CA VAL A 213 51.80 -5.33 13.16
C VAL A 213 50.74 -4.62 12.30
N VAL A 214 51.10 -4.27 11.05
CA VAL A 214 50.14 -3.64 10.11
C VAL A 214 48.93 -4.57 9.88
N LYS A 215 49.17 -5.86 9.68
CA LYS A 215 48.08 -6.83 9.51
C LYS A 215 47.23 -7.03 10.77
N GLN A 216 47.82 -6.93 11.97
CA GLN A 216 47.07 -6.97 13.22
C GLN A 216 46.17 -5.74 13.37
N ASN A 217 46.63 -4.54 13.00
CA ASN A 217 45.78 -3.36 13.02
C ASN A 217 44.61 -3.49 12.04
N ASP A 218 44.85 -4.04 10.84
CA ASP A 218 43.77 -4.34 9.87
C ASP A 218 42.74 -5.36 10.45
N ALA A 219 43.21 -6.38 11.18
CA ALA A 219 42.35 -7.37 11.81
C ALA A 219 41.49 -6.76 12.93
N GLU A 220 42.09 -5.90 13.76
CA GLU A 220 41.31 -5.19 14.82
C GLU A 220 40.23 -4.33 14.23
N LEU A 221 40.50 -3.60 13.15
CA LEU A 221 39.48 -2.82 12.45
C LEU A 221 38.35 -3.70 11.90
N LYS A 222 38.68 -4.86 11.30
CA LYS A 222 37.68 -5.82 10.80
C LYS A 222 36.78 -6.38 11.92
N ILE A 223 37.34 -6.67 13.09
CA ILE A 223 36.57 -7.10 14.26
C ILE A 223 35.57 -6.00 14.65
N ARG A 224 36.02 -4.75 14.77
CA ARG A 224 35.12 -3.63 15.09
C ARG A 224 34.03 -3.41 14.06
N GLN A 225 34.34 -3.55 12.79
CA GLN A 225 33.37 -3.49 11.69
C GLN A 225 32.35 -4.63 11.80
N ALA A 226 32.78 -5.85 12.09
CA ALA A 226 31.89 -7.01 12.26
C ALA A 226 30.97 -6.84 13.49
N GLU A 227 31.49 -6.39 14.63
CA GLU A 227 30.71 -6.08 15.84
C GLU A 227 29.63 -5.01 15.56
N ASN A 228 30.00 -3.95 14.83
CA ASN A 228 29.03 -2.94 14.39
C ASN A 228 28.00 -3.52 13.44
N GLY A 229 28.41 -4.38 12.51
CA GLY A 229 27.53 -5.09 11.60
C GLY A 229 26.48 -5.93 12.33
N ILE A 230 26.89 -6.69 13.34
CA ILE A 230 25.97 -7.47 14.22
C ILE A 230 24.95 -6.55 14.90
N ARG A 231 25.44 -5.44 15.48
CA ARG A 231 24.56 -4.49 16.18
C ARG A 231 23.49 -3.91 15.23
N LEU A 232 23.90 -3.44 14.04
CA LEU A 232 22.99 -2.88 13.05
C LEU A 232 22.01 -3.92 12.50
N ALA A 233 22.47 -5.14 12.20
CA ALA A 233 21.61 -6.23 11.74
C ALA A 233 20.57 -6.61 12.82
N ARG A 234 20.97 -6.64 14.09
CA ARG A 234 20.08 -6.88 15.23
C ARG A 234 19.02 -5.77 15.35
N MET A 235 19.42 -4.51 15.28
CA MET A 235 18.50 -3.37 15.32
C MET A 235 17.48 -3.43 14.18
N ASN A 236 17.92 -3.77 12.97
CA ASN A 236 17.04 -3.95 11.82
C ASN A 236 16.01 -5.07 12.05
N LEU A 237 16.45 -6.22 12.55
CA LEU A 237 15.54 -7.32 12.89
C LEU A 237 14.54 -6.90 13.98
N CYS A 238 15.00 -6.25 15.06
CA CYS A 238 14.15 -5.74 16.13
C CYS A 238 13.07 -4.78 15.61
N GLN A 239 13.43 -3.87 14.69
CA GLN A 239 12.47 -2.96 14.07
C GLN A 239 11.37 -3.70 13.31
N LEU A 240 11.76 -4.72 12.50
CA LEU A 240 10.80 -5.49 11.69
C LEU A 240 9.84 -6.32 12.54
N VAL A 241 10.35 -6.91 13.65
CA VAL A 241 9.54 -7.74 14.56
C VAL A 241 8.80 -6.93 15.62
N GLY A 242 9.01 -5.60 15.65
CA GLY A 242 8.32 -4.68 16.58
C GLY A 242 8.87 -4.70 18.00
N LEU A 243 10.13 -5.03 18.19
CA LEU A 243 10.85 -4.94 19.47
C LEU A 243 11.60 -3.60 19.58
N PRO A 244 11.89 -3.13 20.80
CA PRO A 244 12.82 -2.03 20.99
C PRO A 244 14.17 -2.29 20.32
N LEU A 245 14.81 -1.27 19.73
CA LEU A 245 16.04 -1.41 18.97
C LEU A 245 17.22 -1.98 19.78
N ASP A 246 17.23 -1.73 21.07
CA ASP A 246 18.29 -2.19 22.00
C ASP A 246 18.01 -3.57 22.61
N SER A 247 16.95 -4.26 22.16
CA SER A 247 16.62 -5.58 22.66
C SER A 247 17.74 -6.59 22.38
N PRO A 248 18.19 -7.35 23.37
CA PRO A 248 19.24 -8.36 23.20
C PRO A 248 18.63 -9.61 22.52
N VAL A 249 18.43 -9.50 21.20
CA VAL A 249 17.94 -10.62 20.36
C VAL A 249 19.13 -11.36 19.78
N ASP A 250 19.06 -12.67 19.76
CA ASP A 250 19.99 -13.53 19.04
C ASP A 250 19.26 -14.52 18.13
N THR A 251 19.95 -15.02 17.12
CA THR A 251 19.40 -15.98 16.15
C THR A 251 19.85 -17.40 16.48
N ARG A 252 18.97 -18.37 16.21
CA ARG A 252 19.33 -19.79 16.29
C ARG A 252 20.14 -20.15 15.04
N ASP A 253 21.40 -20.57 15.22
CA ASP A 253 22.39 -20.73 14.15
C ASP A 253 22.23 -22.03 13.31
N ASN A 254 21.19 -22.83 13.54
CA ASN A 254 21.04 -24.15 12.93
C ASN A 254 19.85 -24.21 11.94
N GLU A 255 20.01 -23.65 10.76
CA GLU A 255 19.23 -24.12 9.62
C GLU A 255 20.12 -24.90 8.66
N ASP A 256 19.79 -26.17 8.45
CA ASP A 256 20.46 -27.08 7.51
C ASP A 256 20.51 -26.42 6.11
N LEU A 257 21.72 -25.97 5.72
CA LEU A 257 22.01 -25.49 4.37
C LEU A 257 21.96 -26.60 3.33
N ASN A 258 21.90 -27.87 3.80
CA ASN A 258 22.01 -29.08 2.99
C ASN A 258 20.68 -29.62 2.46
N THR A 259 19.54 -28.99 2.79
CA THR A 259 18.26 -29.42 2.21
C THR A 259 18.17 -28.87 0.80
N PRO A 260 18.30 -29.67 -0.26
CA PRO A 260 18.11 -29.19 -1.62
C PRO A 260 16.67 -28.71 -1.79
N LEU A 261 16.49 -27.46 -2.15
CA LEU A 261 15.17 -26.95 -2.50
C LEU A 261 14.83 -27.54 -3.88
N LEU A 262 13.80 -28.39 -3.94
CA LEU A 262 13.22 -28.77 -5.22
C LEU A 262 12.49 -27.56 -5.78
N ILE A 263 13.08 -26.95 -6.81
CA ILE A 263 12.49 -25.83 -7.53
C ILE A 263 11.36 -26.40 -8.39
N ASP A 264 10.13 -26.04 -8.06
CA ASP A 264 8.98 -26.32 -8.91
C ASP A 264 8.98 -25.30 -10.08
N ARG A 265 9.42 -25.76 -11.25
CA ARG A 265 9.45 -24.93 -12.48
C ARG A 265 8.09 -24.83 -13.16
N ASP A 266 7.11 -25.62 -12.74
CA ASP A 266 5.75 -25.62 -13.28
C ASP A 266 4.80 -24.71 -12.48
N ALA A 267 5.32 -24.00 -11.47
CA ALA A 267 4.57 -23.02 -10.70
C ALA A 267 3.96 -21.96 -11.61
N GLN A 268 2.67 -21.68 -11.42
CA GLN A 268 1.96 -20.71 -12.27
C GLN A 268 1.97 -19.32 -11.64
N ALA A 269 2.42 -18.35 -12.40
CA ALA A 269 2.41 -16.93 -12.00
C ALA A 269 1.00 -16.36 -11.70
N THR A 270 -0.06 -17.03 -12.19
CA THR A 270 -1.46 -16.67 -11.90
C THR A 270 -1.86 -16.83 -10.44
N ASN A 271 -1.12 -17.62 -9.65
CA ASN A 271 -1.35 -17.78 -8.21
C ASN A 271 -0.85 -16.59 -7.40
N ARG A 272 -0.01 -15.73 -7.99
CA ARG A 272 0.55 -14.56 -7.31
C ARG A 272 -0.50 -13.53 -6.97
N THR A 273 -0.34 -12.93 -5.79
CA THR A 273 -1.25 -11.90 -5.28
C THR A 273 -1.29 -10.66 -6.17
N GLU A 274 -0.18 -10.30 -6.83
CA GLU A 274 -0.11 -9.20 -7.78
C GLU A 274 -1.01 -9.42 -9.00
N TYR A 275 -1.03 -10.65 -9.54
CA TYR A 275 -1.93 -10.99 -10.65
C TYR A 275 -3.39 -10.92 -10.26
N GLN A 276 -3.74 -11.47 -9.08
CA GLN A 276 -5.10 -11.42 -8.53
C GLN A 276 -5.57 -9.99 -8.26
N LEU A 277 -4.67 -9.12 -7.82
CA LEU A 277 -4.97 -7.70 -7.63
C LEU A 277 -5.32 -7.01 -8.95
N LEU A 278 -4.56 -7.29 -10.01
CA LEU A 278 -4.82 -6.72 -11.33
C LEU A 278 -6.08 -7.30 -11.98
N GLU A 279 -6.40 -8.57 -11.72
CA GLU A 279 -7.69 -9.16 -12.10
C GLU A 279 -8.86 -8.42 -11.45
N LEU A 280 -8.77 -8.11 -10.16
CA LEU A 280 -9.78 -7.31 -9.46
C LEU A 280 -9.87 -5.89 -10.03
N LYS A 281 -8.75 -5.28 -10.41
CA LYS A 281 -8.73 -3.97 -11.09
C LYS A 281 -9.46 -4.01 -12.44
N THR A 282 -9.26 -5.07 -13.21
CA THR A 282 -9.99 -5.28 -14.48
C THR A 282 -11.50 -5.45 -14.23
N ARG A 283 -11.90 -6.22 -13.20
CA ARG A 283 -13.30 -6.35 -12.80
C ARG A 283 -13.90 -5.01 -12.34
N LEU A 284 -13.09 -4.16 -11.69
CA LEU A 284 -13.52 -2.81 -11.29
C LEU A 284 -13.77 -1.94 -12.53
N ALA A 285 -12.91 -2.00 -13.55
CA ALA A 285 -13.09 -1.29 -14.82
C ALA A 285 -14.35 -1.77 -15.56
N GLU A 286 -14.67 -3.06 -15.51
CA GLU A 286 -15.94 -3.59 -16.05
C GLU A 286 -17.16 -2.98 -15.35
N GLN A 287 -17.11 -2.86 -14.02
CA GLN A 287 -18.20 -2.21 -13.29
C GLN A 287 -18.28 -0.72 -13.61
N LYS A 288 -17.14 -0.04 -13.85
CA LYS A 288 -17.13 1.36 -14.26
C LYS A 288 -17.85 1.55 -15.60
N VAL A 289 -17.63 0.69 -16.58
CA VAL A 289 -18.42 0.73 -17.84
C VAL A 289 -19.92 0.61 -17.57
N LYS A 290 -20.34 -0.26 -16.65
CA LYS A 290 -21.78 -0.41 -16.26
C LYS A 290 -22.28 0.83 -15.53
N LEU A 291 -21.45 1.44 -14.69
CA LEU A 291 -21.76 2.68 -13.99
C LEU A 291 -22.03 3.82 -14.99
N GLU A 292 -21.14 4.03 -15.96
CA GLU A 292 -21.33 5.07 -16.98
C GLU A 292 -22.56 4.78 -17.87
N ARG A 293 -22.82 3.52 -18.17
CA ARG A 293 -24.04 3.12 -18.91
C ARG A 293 -25.33 3.40 -18.12
N SER A 294 -25.29 3.41 -16.79
CA SER A 294 -26.46 3.69 -15.97
C SER A 294 -27.02 5.11 -16.17
N GLU A 295 -26.19 6.02 -16.70
CA GLU A 295 -26.62 7.39 -17.03
C GLU A 295 -27.59 7.47 -18.22
N TYR A 296 -27.71 6.41 -19.03
CA TYR A 296 -28.76 6.32 -20.07
C TYR A 296 -30.13 5.90 -19.53
N LEU A 297 -30.18 5.40 -18.32
CA LEU A 297 -31.40 4.80 -17.76
C LEU A 297 -32.21 5.80 -16.96
N PRO A 298 -33.55 5.64 -16.89
CA PRO A 298 -34.40 6.49 -16.07
C PRO A 298 -33.97 6.50 -14.60
N GLN A 299 -34.24 7.61 -13.91
CA GLN A 299 -34.02 7.76 -12.48
C GLN A 299 -35.36 8.11 -11.82
N LEU A 300 -35.71 7.46 -10.74
CA LEU A 300 -36.94 7.64 -9.97
C LEU A 300 -36.59 7.89 -8.50
N GLY A 301 -37.09 8.98 -7.94
CA GLY A 301 -36.95 9.32 -6.53
C GLY A 301 -38.26 9.80 -5.92
N LEU A 302 -38.38 9.68 -4.61
CA LEU A 302 -39.43 10.29 -3.79
C LEU A 302 -38.80 11.47 -3.03
N VAL A 303 -39.57 12.57 -2.96
CA VAL A 303 -39.21 13.76 -2.19
C VAL A 303 -40.38 14.12 -1.28
N LEU A 304 -40.13 14.24 0.00
CA LEU A 304 -41.06 14.74 0.99
C LEU A 304 -40.47 15.96 1.64
N ASN A 305 -41.24 17.05 1.66
CA ASN A 305 -40.89 18.28 2.33
C ASN A 305 -41.93 18.63 3.36
N ALA A 306 -41.50 18.98 4.55
CA ALA A 306 -42.35 19.54 5.60
C ALA A 306 -41.66 20.79 6.14
N GLY A 307 -42.31 21.97 6.03
CA GLY A 307 -41.66 23.19 6.42
C GLY A 307 -42.60 24.36 6.61
N VAL A 308 -42.06 25.46 7.09
CA VAL A 308 -42.74 26.75 7.26
C VAL A 308 -42.11 27.77 6.34
N ILE A 309 -42.94 28.61 5.77
CA ILE A 309 -42.52 29.80 5.00
C ILE A 309 -43.23 31.00 5.63
N ASP A 310 -42.54 32.08 5.90
CA ASP A 310 -43.08 33.34 6.42
C ASP A 310 -42.45 34.53 5.69
N GLY A 311 -43.04 35.70 5.83
CA GLY A 311 -42.52 36.97 5.26
C GLY A 311 -43.04 37.34 3.87
N MET A 312 -44.02 36.59 3.36
CA MET A 312 -44.70 36.96 2.09
C MET A 312 -46.10 37.49 2.36
N GLU A 313 -46.33 38.78 2.03
CA GLU A 313 -47.65 39.42 2.09
C GLU A 313 -48.14 39.69 0.68
N MET A 314 -49.38 39.32 0.37
CA MET A 314 -50.09 39.58 -0.87
C MET A 314 -51.51 40.05 -0.61
N LEU A 315 -51.95 41.12 -1.24
CA LEU A 315 -53.27 41.74 -1.02
C LEU A 315 -53.52 42.11 0.45
N GLY A 316 -52.52 42.48 1.22
CA GLY A 316 -52.65 42.86 2.63
C GLY A 316 -52.79 41.68 3.60
N ASN A 317 -52.78 40.46 3.10
CA ASN A 317 -52.83 39.23 3.91
C ASN A 317 -51.46 38.50 3.86
N LYS A 318 -51.07 37.93 5.00
CA LYS A 318 -49.92 36.99 5.02
C LYS A 318 -50.26 35.72 4.28
N LEU A 319 -49.57 35.45 3.20
CA LEU A 319 -49.82 34.23 2.39
C LEU A 319 -49.48 32.94 3.15
N PHE A 320 -48.49 32.98 4.03
CA PHE A 320 -48.07 31.86 4.83
C PHE A 320 -47.96 32.32 6.29
N ASN A 321 -48.92 31.93 7.10
CA ASN A 321 -49.03 32.35 8.50
C ASN A 321 -48.51 31.23 9.41
N HIS A 322 -47.19 31.01 9.44
CA HIS A 322 -46.47 30.04 10.29
C HIS A 322 -47.09 28.60 10.21
N LYS A 323 -47.86 28.29 9.19
CA LYS A 323 -48.42 26.94 9.01
C LYS A 323 -47.38 26.02 8.42
N VAL A 324 -47.29 24.82 9.00
CA VAL A 324 -46.47 23.76 8.41
C VAL A 324 -47.11 23.32 7.09
N ASN A 325 -46.35 23.49 6.01
CA ASN A 325 -46.73 22.99 4.69
C ASN A 325 -46.06 21.62 4.49
N PHE A 326 -46.83 20.70 3.91
CA PHE A 326 -46.38 19.35 3.63
C PHE A 326 -46.51 19.08 2.12
N THR A 327 -45.42 18.63 1.50
CA THR A 327 -45.41 18.27 0.09
C THR A 327 -44.81 16.88 -0.09
N VAL A 328 -45.49 16.05 -0.86
CA VAL A 328 -45.04 14.72 -1.27
C VAL A 328 -44.99 14.70 -2.79
N GLY A 329 -43.85 14.33 -3.34
CA GLY A 329 -43.67 14.22 -4.78
C GLY A 329 -42.89 12.99 -5.19
N ALA A 330 -43.17 12.46 -6.37
CA ALA A 330 -42.36 11.47 -7.06
C ALA A 330 -41.74 12.12 -8.28
N GLN A 331 -40.43 11.92 -8.46
CA GLN A 331 -39.67 12.50 -9.54
C GLN A 331 -39.14 11.39 -10.47
N LEU A 332 -39.52 11.47 -11.74
CA LEU A 332 -38.99 10.63 -12.80
C LEU A 332 -38.15 11.47 -13.76
N LYS A 333 -36.86 11.19 -13.86
CA LYS A 333 -35.93 11.80 -14.81
C LYS A 333 -35.55 10.79 -15.89
N ILE A 334 -35.82 11.11 -17.14
CA ILE A 334 -35.43 10.30 -18.31
C ILE A 334 -34.49 11.17 -19.15
N PRO A 335 -33.18 10.85 -19.21
CA PRO A 335 -32.25 11.60 -20.03
C PRO A 335 -32.50 11.30 -21.52
N LEU A 336 -32.83 12.32 -22.32
CA LEU A 336 -33.08 12.16 -23.74
C LEU A 336 -31.87 12.54 -24.59
N PHE A 337 -31.24 13.64 -24.28
CA PHE A 337 -30.07 14.15 -25.00
C PHE A 337 -29.20 15.04 -24.12
N HIS A 338 -27.87 14.78 -24.07
CA HIS A 338 -26.88 15.54 -23.32
C HIS A 338 -25.61 15.78 -24.18
N GLY A 339 -25.77 16.21 -25.43
CA GLY A 339 -24.63 16.55 -26.29
C GLY A 339 -23.62 15.42 -26.49
N LEU A 340 -24.07 14.15 -26.46
CA LEU A 340 -23.22 12.94 -26.58
C LEU A 340 -22.26 12.69 -25.39
N GLU A 341 -22.35 13.44 -24.30
CA GLU A 341 -21.47 13.33 -23.14
C GLU A 341 -21.41 11.87 -22.59
N THR A 342 -22.56 11.27 -22.31
CA THR A 342 -22.64 9.88 -21.78
C THR A 342 -22.05 8.88 -22.78
N ARG A 343 -22.21 9.10 -24.10
CA ARG A 343 -21.59 8.25 -25.11
C ARG A 343 -20.06 8.26 -25.00
N HIS A 344 -19.47 9.43 -24.86
CA HIS A 344 -18.02 9.58 -24.73
C HIS A 344 -17.50 9.07 -23.38
N LYS A 345 -18.23 9.24 -22.28
CA LYS A 345 -17.93 8.64 -20.98
C LYS A 345 -17.89 7.11 -21.05
N VAL A 346 -18.89 6.51 -21.67
CA VAL A 346 -18.94 5.05 -21.88
C VAL A 346 -17.81 4.56 -22.78
N ALA A 347 -17.48 5.30 -23.84
CA ALA A 347 -16.35 4.99 -24.70
C ALA A 347 -15.03 5.06 -23.93
N ALA A 348 -14.78 6.13 -23.18
CA ALA A 348 -13.59 6.27 -22.33
C ALA A 348 -13.47 5.15 -21.31
N ALA A 349 -14.57 4.75 -20.64
CA ALA A 349 -14.57 3.63 -19.69
C ALA A 349 -14.28 2.29 -20.38
N LYS A 350 -14.69 2.09 -21.63
CA LYS A 350 -14.34 0.89 -22.42
C LYS A 350 -12.85 0.85 -22.78
N GLU A 351 -12.25 1.99 -23.13
CA GLU A 351 -10.81 2.06 -23.40
C GLU A 351 -10.01 1.81 -22.11
N GLU A 352 -10.46 2.31 -20.96
CA GLU A 352 -9.86 2.00 -19.66
C GLU A 352 -9.94 0.49 -19.34
N LEU A 353 -11.06 -0.17 -19.67
CA LEU A 353 -11.19 -1.61 -19.53
C LEU A 353 -10.21 -2.36 -20.45
N ALA A 354 -10.14 -1.98 -21.74
CA ALA A 354 -9.21 -2.58 -22.68
C ALA A 354 -7.75 -2.39 -22.23
N GLN A 355 -7.38 -1.19 -21.77
CA GLN A 355 -6.08 -0.92 -21.17
C GLN A 355 -5.80 -1.84 -19.97
N SER A 356 -6.78 -2.02 -19.07
CA SER A 356 -6.61 -2.91 -17.91
C SER A 356 -6.43 -4.37 -18.29
N GLN A 357 -7.08 -4.84 -19.37
CA GLN A 357 -6.91 -6.19 -19.91
C GLN A 357 -5.50 -6.41 -20.47
N LEU A 358 -5.01 -5.47 -21.28
CA LEU A 358 -3.65 -5.52 -21.82
C LEU A 358 -2.59 -5.46 -20.70
N MET A 359 -2.79 -4.63 -19.68
CA MET A 359 -1.90 -4.59 -18.50
C MET A 359 -1.88 -5.93 -17.76
N LYS A 360 -3.02 -6.65 -17.70
CA LYS A 360 -3.09 -7.97 -17.08
C LYS A 360 -2.29 -9.01 -17.88
N GLU A 361 -2.38 -8.99 -19.20
CA GLU A 361 -1.62 -9.87 -20.07
C GLU A 361 -0.10 -9.59 -20.00
N ASP A 362 0.29 -8.33 -20.06
CA ASP A 362 1.69 -7.90 -19.89
C ASP A 362 2.27 -8.30 -18.53
N LEU A 363 1.49 -8.10 -17.46
CA LEU A 363 1.91 -8.54 -16.13
C LEU A 363 2.08 -10.05 -16.05
N ALA A 364 1.18 -10.84 -16.63
CA ALA A 364 1.31 -12.30 -16.65
C ALA A 364 2.64 -12.73 -17.30
N GLY A 365 3.01 -12.11 -18.43
CA GLY A 365 4.29 -12.32 -19.07
C GLY A 365 5.49 -11.97 -18.18
N LYS A 366 5.44 -10.80 -17.55
CA LYS A 366 6.49 -10.34 -16.62
C LYS A 366 6.64 -11.24 -15.40
N LEU A 367 5.53 -11.70 -14.81
CA LEU A 367 5.57 -12.59 -13.66
C LEU A 367 6.13 -13.97 -14.01
N ASN A 368 5.83 -14.50 -15.20
CA ASN A 368 6.44 -15.73 -15.67
C ASN A 368 7.95 -15.59 -15.93
N LEU A 369 8.37 -14.45 -16.51
CA LEU A 369 9.77 -14.15 -16.68
C LEU A 369 10.50 -14.03 -15.33
N ASP A 370 9.93 -13.31 -14.36
CA ASP A 370 10.46 -13.19 -13.00
C ASP A 370 10.61 -14.57 -12.33
N LEU A 371 9.59 -15.43 -12.42
CA LEU A 371 9.64 -16.78 -11.87
C LEU A 371 10.82 -17.59 -12.42
N GLN A 372 11.00 -17.59 -13.75
CA GLN A 372 12.13 -18.27 -14.38
C GLN A 372 13.47 -17.65 -14.00
N GLN A 373 13.54 -16.33 -13.95
CA GLN A 373 14.75 -15.62 -13.52
C GLN A 373 15.13 -15.97 -12.08
N GLN A 374 14.17 -15.98 -11.14
CA GLN A 374 14.43 -16.35 -9.75
C GLN A 374 14.86 -17.81 -9.63
N ALA A 375 14.27 -18.72 -10.40
CA ALA A 375 14.70 -20.13 -10.43
C ALA A 375 16.16 -20.26 -10.88
N ASN A 376 16.55 -19.62 -11.98
CA ASN A 376 17.93 -19.63 -12.47
C ASN A 376 18.90 -19.02 -11.46
N LEU A 377 18.53 -17.91 -10.80
CA LEU A 377 19.35 -17.28 -9.77
C LEU A 377 19.57 -18.19 -8.54
N VAL A 378 18.61 -19.05 -8.21
CA VAL A 378 18.79 -20.06 -7.13
C VAL A 378 19.76 -21.14 -7.58
N ASP A 379 19.63 -21.69 -8.82
CA ASP A 379 20.55 -22.69 -9.36
C ASP A 379 22.00 -22.15 -9.40
N GLU A 380 22.19 -20.91 -9.86
CA GLU A 380 23.49 -20.24 -9.87
C GLU A 380 24.06 -20.10 -8.44
N ALA A 381 23.23 -19.69 -7.47
CA ALA A 381 23.68 -19.52 -6.10
C ALA A 381 24.03 -20.86 -5.44
N GLN A 382 23.33 -21.94 -5.76
CA GLN A 382 23.69 -23.28 -5.27
C GLN A 382 25.06 -23.73 -5.81
N LEU A 383 25.28 -23.51 -7.11
CA LEU A 383 26.58 -23.78 -7.72
C LEU A 383 27.68 -22.91 -7.09
N GLU A 384 27.41 -21.60 -6.89
CA GLU A 384 28.36 -20.68 -6.25
C GLU A 384 28.75 -21.17 -4.85
N VAL A 385 27.79 -21.53 -3.98
CA VAL A 385 28.09 -22.07 -2.64
C VAL A 385 28.99 -23.29 -2.73
N SER A 386 28.72 -24.23 -3.66
CA SER A 386 29.52 -25.44 -3.84
C SER A 386 30.96 -25.15 -4.28
N LEU A 387 31.14 -24.14 -5.15
CA LEU A 387 32.46 -23.69 -5.62
C LEU A 387 33.22 -22.95 -4.52
N ARG A 388 32.56 -22.05 -3.76
CA ARG A 388 33.17 -21.31 -2.65
C ARG A 388 33.57 -22.26 -1.51
N GLN A 389 32.76 -23.30 -1.25
CA GLN A 389 33.14 -24.35 -0.26
C GLN A 389 34.45 -25.05 -0.65
N ARG A 390 34.53 -25.52 -1.90
CA ARG A 390 35.76 -26.15 -2.41
C ARG A 390 36.97 -25.22 -2.41
N ASN A 391 36.75 -23.93 -2.76
CA ASN A 391 37.79 -22.93 -2.72
C ASN A 391 38.30 -22.67 -1.30
N LEU A 392 37.42 -22.66 -0.30
CA LEU A 392 37.83 -22.54 1.11
C LEU A 392 38.68 -23.74 1.53
N GLU A 393 38.27 -24.97 1.22
CA GLU A 393 39.03 -26.21 1.53
C GLU A 393 40.46 -26.15 0.92
N GLN A 394 40.58 -25.62 -0.30
CA GLN A 394 41.90 -25.44 -0.95
C GLN A 394 42.73 -24.36 -0.26
N CYS A 395 42.10 -23.24 0.13
CA CYS A 395 42.82 -22.19 0.86
C CYS A 395 43.22 -22.61 2.27
N GLU A 396 42.43 -23.43 2.95
CA GLU A 396 42.78 -24.01 4.24
C GLU A 396 44.03 -24.94 4.15
N GLU A 397 44.04 -25.78 3.13
CA GLU A 397 45.21 -26.68 2.92
C GLU A 397 46.44 -25.86 2.50
N ASN A 398 46.29 -24.85 1.63
CA ASN A 398 47.39 -23.94 1.27
C ASN A 398 47.95 -23.22 2.51
N LEU A 399 47.10 -22.67 3.36
CA LEU A 399 47.52 -22.02 4.61
C LEU A 399 48.24 -23.00 5.55
N ARG A 400 47.73 -24.27 5.65
CA ARG A 400 48.38 -25.30 6.44
C ARG A 400 49.79 -25.64 5.95
N ILE A 401 49.97 -25.76 4.62
CA ILE A 401 51.25 -26.02 3.99
C ILE A 401 52.22 -24.85 4.19
N SER A 402 51.78 -23.62 3.84
CA SER A 402 52.55 -22.37 4.00
C SER A 402 53.04 -22.20 5.45
N ARG A 403 52.20 -22.47 6.41
CA ARG A 403 52.54 -22.36 7.82
C ARG A 403 53.65 -23.34 8.23
N LYS A 404 53.58 -24.60 7.75
CA LYS A 404 54.65 -25.57 7.98
C LYS A 404 55.96 -25.17 7.28
N ALA A 405 55.87 -24.74 6.01
CA ALA A 405 57.04 -24.31 5.24
C ALA A 405 57.73 -23.10 5.88
N TYR A 406 56.96 -22.13 6.35
CA TYR A 406 57.49 -20.99 7.09
C TYR A 406 58.19 -21.41 8.40
N SER A 407 57.57 -22.33 9.17
CA SER A 407 58.15 -22.77 10.45
C SER A 407 59.50 -23.49 10.32
N VAL A 408 59.79 -24.07 9.16
CA VAL A 408 61.07 -24.70 8.85
C VAL A 408 62.01 -23.85 7.99
N GLY A 409 61.63 -22.59 7.74
CA GLY A 409 62.44 -21.61 6.98
C GLY A 409 62.45 -21.79 5.46
N MET A 410 61.52 -22.62 4.91
CA MET A 410 61.43 -22.90 3.47
C MET A 410 60.57 -21.88 2.73
N GLU A 411 59.81 -21.04 3.43
CA GLU A 411 58.91 -20.06 2.85
C GLU A 411 59.11 -18.67 3.51
N LYS A 412 58.81 -17.57 2.76
CA LYS A 412 58.92 -16.22 3.27
C LYS A 412 57.66 -15.86 4.07
N LEU A 413 57.80 -14.93 5.03
CA LEU A 413 56.67 -14.39 5.78
C LEU A 413 55.62 -13.76 4.86
N SER A 414 56.01 -13.11 3.75
CA SER A 414 55.07 -12.54 2.78
C SER A 414 54.12 -13.58 2.21
N ASP A 415 54.60 -14.77 1.93
CA ASP A 415 53.85 -15.84 1.27
C ASP A 415 52.87 -16.43 2.27
N LEU A 416 53.29 -16.67 3.53
CA LEU A 416 52.38 -17.09 4.63
C LEU A 416 51.28 -16.05 4.89
N LEU A 417 51.63 -14.74 4.92
CA LEU A 417 50.63 -13.68 5.09
C LEU A 417 49.64 -13.61 3.91
N THR A 418 50.12 -13.93 2.69
CA THR A 418 49.27 -14.04 1.49
C THR A 418 48.32 -15.23 1.58
N ALA A 419 48.82 -16.42 1.95
CA ALA A 419 48.00 -17.62 2.15
C ALA A 419 46.91 -17.39 3.22
N GLN A 420 47.26 -16.68 4.29
CA GLN A 420 46.30 -16.33 5.34
C GLN A 420 45.25 -15.34 4.87
N LEU A 421 45.59 -14.33 4.05
CA LEU A 421 44.64 -13.40 3.46
C LEU A 421 43.69 -14.11 2.51
N LEU A 422 44.19 -15.01 1.65
CA LEU A 422 43.37 -15.82 0.74
C LEU A 422 42.38 -16.69 1.49
N TRP A 423 42.82 -17.35 2.59
CA TRP A 423 41.92 -18.13 3.45
C TRP A 423 40.80 -17.24 4.04
N GLN A 424 41.15 -16.09 4.59
CA GLN A 424 40.17 -15.17 5.19
C GLN A 424 39.15 -14.66 4.16
N GLN A 425 39.62 -14.35 2.93
CA GLN A 425 38.75 -13.94 1.82
C GLN A 425 37.84 -15.08 1.38
N ALA A 426 38.37 -16.29 1.17
CA ALA A 426 37.59 -17.45 0.76
C ALA A 426 36.50 -17.80 1.79
N TYR A 427 36.81 -17.68 3.09
CA TYR A 427 35.80 -17.93 4.14
C TYR A 427 34.71 -16.84 4.13
N ALA A 428 35.08 -15.56 4.03
CA ALA A 428 34.11 -14.48 3.95
C ALA A 428 33.21 -14.60 2.71
N GLU A 429 33.79 -15.01 1.56
CA GLU A 429 33.04 -15.25 0.31
C GLU A 429 32.06 -16.43 0.44
N LEU A 430 32.43 -17.49 1.14
CA LEU A 430 31.51 -18.61 1.43
C LEU A 430 30.35 -18.15 2.31
N VAL A 431 30.60 -17.38 3.37
CA VAL A 431 29.54 -16.82 4.23
C VAL A 431 28.61 -15.93 3.41
N GLU A 432 29.14 -15.10 2.52
CA GLU A 432 28.34 -14.26 1.62
C GLU A 432 27.48 -15.10 0.68
N SER A 433 28.07 -16.10 0.02
CA SER A 433 27.34 -16.96 -0.94
C SER A 433 26.21 -17.75 -0.26
N ARG A 434 26.41 -18.22 0.96
CA ARG A 434 25.37 -18.89 1.76
C ARG A 434 24.21 -17.94 2.09
N TYR A 435 24.52 -16.72 2.49
CA TYR A 435 23.51 -15.68 2.71
C TYR A 435 22.72 -15.40 1.42
N GLN A 436 23.40 -15.18 0.29
CA GLN A 436 22.78 -14.91 -0.99
C GLN A 436 21.88 -16.06 -1.45
N LEU A 437 22.29 -17.30 -1.26
CA LEU A 437 21.43 -18.46 -1.57
C LEU A 437 20.12 -18.42 -0.78
N LYS A 438 20.17 -18.18 0.54
CA LYS A 438 18.97 -18.12 1.39
C LYS A 438 18.03 -16.98 0.95
N VAL A 439 18.58 -15.82 0.61
CA VAL A 439 17.79 -14.66 0.12
C VAL A 439 17.14 -14.98 -1.24
N LYS A 440 17.91 -15.56 -2.18
CA LYS A 440 17.40 -15.92 -3.51
C LYS A 440 16.33 -17.01 -3.43
N MET A 441 16.50 -17.99 -2.56
CA MET A 441 15.48 -19.02 -2.27
C MET A 441 14.18 -18.41 -1.78
N MET A 442 14.23 -17.41 -0.90
CA MET A 442 13.04 -16.73 -0.39
C MET A 442 12.35 -15.90 -1.47
N LYS A 443 13.12 -15.21 -2.30
CA LYS A 443 12.59 -14.46 -3.46
C LYS A 443 11.92 -15.39 -4.47
N TRP A 444 12.52 -16.56 -4.73
CA TRP A 444 11.90 -17.58 -5.58
C TRP A 444 10.58 -18.08 -4.98
N LYS A 445 10.50 -18.37 -3.68
CA LYS A 445 9.25 -18.76 -3.01
C LYS A 445 8.16 -17.73 -3.21
N LYS A 446 8.50 -16.43 -3.07
CA LYS A 446 7.58 -15.33 -3.36
C LYS A 446 7.14 -15.33 -4.83
N ALA A 447 8.08 -15.47 -5.77
CA ALA A 447 7.78 -15.50 -7.20
C ALA A 447 6.93 -16.71 -7.60
N ALA A 448 7.03 -17.82 -6.87
CA ALA A 448 6.19 -19.02 -7.06
C ALA A 448 4.82 -18.92 -6.35
N GLY A 449 4.56 -17.89 -5.56
CA GLY A 449 3.32 -17.74 -4.79
C GLY A 449 3.19 -18.73 -3.62
N LEU A 450 4.32 -19.10 -3.01
CA LEU A 450 4.41 -20.10 -1.92
C LEU A 450 4.54 -19.46 -0.52
N ILE A 451 4.29 -18.14 -0.42
CA ILE A 451 4.31 -17.41 0.85
C ILE A 451 2.93 -16.81 1.18
#